data_0f8eca49a8afc7ba7deead19d4af3d5b
#
_entry.id   0f8eca49a8afc7ba7deead19d4af3d5b
#
_cell.length_a   1.000
_cell.length_b   1.000
_cell.length_c   1.000
_cell.angle_alpha   90.00
_cell.angle_beta   90.00
_cell.angle_gamma   90.00
#
_symmetry.space_group_name_H-M   'P 1'
#
loop_
_entity.id
_entity.type
_entity.pdbx_description
1 polymer ?
#
loop_
_entity_poly.entity_id
_entity_poly.type
_entity_poly.pdbx_seq_one_letter_code
_entity_poly.pdbx_strand_id
1 'polypeptide(L)'
;MIKPFRGIMPKIHPDAFVSEFAYVVGDVEIGAGSSIWPGSVVRGDAGKVIIGKNTCVQDNSVVHSDDLGAVIGDNVVIGHRVVCHGDKIGNNCVLANGCIVNGGRTEIADNCVIAAGAVVLEKTKVPANSFVVGVPGVIKGQVTEEQLVRFKRNADLYVRLGQEYKKDGKLE
;
A
#
# COMPACT_ATOMS: atom_id res chain seq x y z
N MET A 1 -11.00 12.40 -3.62
CA MET A 1 -11.08 12.96 -4.99
C MET A 1 -10.28 12.11 -5.97
N ILE A 2 -10.86 11.76 -7.13
CA ILE A 2 -10.17 11.05 -8.22
C ILE A 2 -9.99 12.05 -9.37
N LYS A 3 -8.76 12.24 -9.86
CA LYS A 3 -8.43 13.29 -10.84
C LYS A 3 -7.50 12.77 -11.95
N PRO A 4 -7.67 13.24 -13.19
CA PRO A 4 -6.70 12.98 -14.24
C PRO A 4 -5.41 13.80 -14.05
N PHE A 5 -4.30 13.28 -14.58
CA PHE A 5 -3.07 14.03 -14.78
C PHE A 5 -2.55 13.76 -16.20
N ARG A 6 -2.20 14.81 -16.94
CA ARG A 6 -1.78 14.72 -18.36
C ARG A 6 -2.73 13.89 -19.24
N GLY A 7 -4.05 14.00 -18.98
CA GLY A 7 -5.09 13.25 -19.71
C GLY A 7 -5.27 11.79 -19.28
N ILE A 8 -4.49 11.28 -18.33
CA ILE A 8 -4.60 9.90 -17.83
C ILE A 8 -5.45 9.91 -16.56
N MET A 9 -6.56 9.15 -16.58
CA MET A 9 -7.47 9.00 -15.45
C MET A 9 -7.15 7.70 -14.71
N PRO A 10 -7.17 7.69 -13.36
CA PRO A 10 -7.04 6.45 -12.59
C PRO A 10 -8.06 5.38 -12.98
N LYS A 11 -7.62 4.14 -13.08
CA LYS A 11 -8.45 2.95 -13.32
C LYS A 11 -8.72 2.25 -12.00
N ILE A 12 -9.96 2.34 -11.54
CA ILE A 12 -10.36 1.80 -10.25
C ILE A 12 -11.36 0.67 -10.49
N HIS A 13 -11.06 -0.52 -9.93
CA HIS A 13 -11.99 -1.65 -10.04
C HIS A 13 -13.31 -1.31 -9.37
N PRO A 14 -14.47 -1.70 -9.94
CA PRO A 14 -15.79 -1.42 -9.35
C PRO A 14 -15.96 -1.90 -7.90
N ASP A 15 -15.26 -2.98 -7.50
CA ASP A 15 -15.30 -3.50 -6.13
C ASP A 15 -14.28 -2.82 -5.19
N ALA A 16 -13.45 -1.91 -5.69
CA ALA A 16 -12.57 -1.14 -4.82
C ALA A 16 -13.33 -0.02 -4.12
N PHE A 17 -12.89 0.33 -2.93
CA PHE A 17 -13.37 1.48 -2.17
C PHE A 17 -12.35 2.61 -2.21
N VAL A 18 -12.79 3.81 -2.54
CA VAL A 18 -11.96 5.02 -2.44
C VAL A 18 -12.75 6.07 -1.67
N SER A 19 -12.24 6.46 -0.52
CA SER A 19 -12.84 7.54 0.28
C SER A 19 -12.90 8.85 -0.51
N GLU A 20 -13.96 9.63 -0.35
CA GLU A 20 -14.06 10.99 -0.92
C GLU A 20 -12.95 11.92 -0.42
N PHE A 21 -12.44 11.66 0.80
CA PHE A 21 -11.32 12.38 1.40
C PHE A 21 -9.94 11.85 0.99
N ALA A 22 -9.87 10.82 0.16
CA ALA A 22 -8.63 10.38 -0.46
C ALA A 22 -8.35 11.15 -1.75
N TYR A 23 -7.08 11.26 -2.13
CA TYR A 23 -6.66 11.85 -3.40
C TYR A 23 -5.95 10.82 -4.27
N VAL A 24 -6.57 10.47 -5.40
CA VAL A 24 -6.02 9.52 -6.37
C VAL A 24 -5.87 10.22 -7.71
N VAL A 25 -4.66 10.25 -8.28
CA VAL A 25 -4.38 11.08 -9.46
C VAL A 25 -3.40 10.43 -10.43
N GLY A 26 -3.68 10.58 -11.73
CA GLY A 26 -2.77 10.18 -12.82
C GLY A 26 -2.85 8.69 -13.17
N ASP A 27 -1.72 8.13 -13.61
CA ASP A 27 -1.63 6.71 -14.04
C ASP A 27 -1.60 5.78 -12.84
N VAL A 28 -2.79 5.51 -12.29
CA VAL A 28 -3.01 4.65 -11.14
C VAL A 28 -3.98 3.53 -11.51
N GLU A 29 -3.66 2.30 -11.12
CA GLU A 29 -4.58 1.16 -11.22
C GLU A 29 -4.82 0.59 -9.81
N ILE A 30 -6.10 0.39 -9.44
CA ILE A 30 -6.50 -0.17 -8.14
C ILE A 30 -7.35 -1.42 -8.36
N GLY A 31 -6.88 -2.55 -7.83
CA GLY A 31 -7.49 -3.87 -7.98
C GLY A 31 -8.75 -4.09 -7.13
N ALA A 32 -9.45 -5.18 -7.43
CA ALA A 32 -10.70 -5.57 -6.76
C ALA A 32 -10.52 -5.73 -5.24
N GLY A 33 -11.51 -5.31 -4.46
CA GLY A 33 -11.52 -5.44 -3.00
C GLY A 33 -10.52 -4.53 -2.27
N SER A 34 -9.72 -3.75 -2.99
CA SER A 34 -8.77 -2.81 -2.39
C SER A 34 -9.47 -1.56 -1.86
N SER A 35 -8.86 -0.90 -0.88
CA SER A 35 -9.46 0.25 -0.22
C SER A 35 -8.45 1.37 0.05
N ILE A 36 -8.85 2.62 -0.28
CA ILE A 36 -8.06 3.83 -0.08
C ILE A 36 -8.82 4.71 0.93
N TRP A 37 -8.22 4.93 2.08
CA TRP A 37 -8.86 5.52 3.25
C TRP A 37 -8.65 7.04 3.35
N PRO A 38 -9.38 7.74 4.24
CA PRO A 38 -9.35 9.19 4.33
C PRO A 38 -7.95 9.78 4.46
N GLY A 39 -7.70 10.91 3.78
CA GLY A 39 -6.44 11.61 3.81
C GLY A 39 -5.28 10.92 3.07
N SER A 40 -5.51 9.73 2.51
CA SER A 40 -4.48 9.03 1.74
C SER A 40 -4.29 9.65 0.35
N VAL A 41 -3.05 9.62 -0.12
CA VAL A 41 -2.68 10.10 -1.45
C VAL A 41 -2.08 8.94 -2.25
N VAL A 42 -2.65 8.68 -3.44
CA VAL A 42 -2.09 7.74 -4.41
C VAL A 42 -1.83 8.50 -5.70
N ARG A 43 -0.56 8.68 -6.06
CA ARG A 43 -0.17 9.59 -7.12
C ARG A 43 0.74 8.92 -8.16
N GLY A 44 0.22 8.77 -9.39
CA GLY A 44 0.92 8.24 -10.56
C GLY A 44 1.18 9.36 -11.59
N ASP A 45 1.97 10.36 -11.23
CA ASP A 45 2.26 11.52 -12.07
C ASP A 45 3.68 11.51 -12.66
N ALA A 46 4.61 10.80 -12.02
CA ALA A 46 5.96 10.54 -12.54
C ALA A 46 6.03 9.14 -13.14
N GLY A 47 5.66 8.10 -12.38
CA GLY A 47 5.58 6.71 -12.82
C GLY A 47 4.21 6.12 -12.54
N LYS A 48 3.88 5.03 -13.22
CA LYS A 48 2.64 4.30 -13.02
C LYS A 48 2.60 3.65 -11.63
N VAL A 49 1.48 3.76 -10.93
CA VAL A 49 1.22 3.08 -9.66
C VAL A 49 0.17 1.99 -9.85
N ILE A 50 0.52 0.76 -9.51
CA ILE A 50 -0.39 -0.39 -9.53
C ILE A 50 -0.58 -0.89 -8.11
N ILE A 51 -1.82 -0.96 -7.66
CA ILE A 51 -2.23 -1.56 -6.39
C ILE A 51 -3.03 -2.82 -6.70
N GLY A 52 -2.58 -3.97 -6.22
CA GLY A 52 -3.21 -5.27 -6.44
C GLY A 52 -4.57 -5.41 -5.78
N LYS A 53 -5.04 -6.64 -5.58
CA LYS A 53 -6.35 -6.95 -5.01
C LYS A 53 -6.28 -7.01 -3.48
N ASN A 54 -7.40 -6.71 -2.82
CA ASN A 54 -7.55 -6.81 -1.37
C ASN A 54 -6.47 -6.06 -0.58
N THR A 55 -5.90 -5.01 -1.16
CA THR A 55 -4.85 -4.18 -0.57
C THR A 55 -5.44 -2.92 0.01
N CYS A 56 -5.10 -2.57 1.25
CA CYS A 56 -5.58 -1.35 1.87
C CYS A 56 -4.47 -0.31 2.03
N VAL A 57 -4.81 0.94 1.71
CA VAL A 57 -3.98 2.13 1.98
C VAL A 57 -4.70 2.93 3.06
N GLN A 58 -4.24 2.81 4.29
CA GLN A 58 -4.91 3.38 5.46
C GLN A 58 -4.65 4.88 5.60
N ASP A 59 -5.40 5.50 6.50
CA ASP A 59 -5.53 6.95 6.65
C ASP A 59 -4.19 7.70 6.66
N ASN A 60 -4.16 8.80 5.92
CA ASN A 60 -3.02 9.72 5.81
C ASN A 60 -1.73 9.08 5.28
N SER A 61 -1.83 7.99 4.54
CA SER A 61 -0.68 7.34 3.89
C SER A 61 -0.46 7.86 2.48
N VAL A 62 0.78 7.80 2.04
CA VAL A 62 1.17 8.23 0.69
C VAL A 62 1.73 7.04 -0.08
N VAL A 63 1.19 6.82 -1.28
CA VAL A 63 1.73 5.89 -2.28
C VAL A 63 2.11 6.72 -3.50
N HIS A 64 3.39 6.76 -3.79
CA HIS A 64 3.94 7.49 -4.91
C HIS A 64 5.15 6.75 -5.48
N SER A 65 5.56 7.09 -6.67
CA SER A 65 6.77 6.55 -7.28
C SER A 65 7.40 7.57 -8.21
N ASP A 66 8.70 7.42 -8.43
CA ASP A 66 9.41 8.10 -9.50
C ASP A 66 9.10 7.46 -10.85
N ASP A 67 9.88 7.75 -11.88
CA ASP A 67 9.73 7.29 -13.26
C ASP A 67 9.73 5.76 -13.44
N LEU A 68 10.27 5.01 -12.47
CA LEU A 68 10.25 3.54 -12.49
C LEU A 68 8.86 2.95 -12.23
N GLY A 69 7.95 3.72 -11.64
CA GLY A 69 6.65 3.23 -11.22
C GLY A 69 6.68 2.45 -9.90
N ALA A 70 5.52 2.14 -9.36
CA ALA A 70 5.35 1.29 -8.17
C ALA A 70 4.36 0.16 -8.43
N VAL A 71 4.73 -1.06 -8.06
CA VAL A 71 3.85 -2.22 -8.11
C VAL A 71 3.68 -2.76 -6.70
N ILE A 72 2.46 -2.68 -6.18
CA ILE A 72 2.07 -3.19 -4.87
C ILE A 72 1.19 -4.42 -5.11
N GLY A 73 1.56 -5.54 -4.51
CA GLY A 73 0.90 -6.83 -4.68
C GLY A 73 -0.48 -6.93 -4.05
N ASP A 74 -0.96 -8.15 -3.97
CA ASP A 74 -2.26 -8.50 -3.40
C ASP A 74 -2.16 -8.70 -1.88
N ASN A 75 -3.27 -8.44 -1.16
CA ASN A 75 -3.40 -8.60 0.29
C ASN A 75 -2.36 -7.81 1.10
N VAL A 76 -1.93 -6.64 0.60
CA VAL A 76 -0.98 -5.77 1.29
C VAL A 76 -1.72 -4.84 2.25
N VAL A 77 -1.19 -4.70 3.45
CA VAL A 77 -1.67 -3.71 4.42
C VAL A 77 -0.66 -2.57 4.48
N ILE A 78 -1.03 -1.41 3.93
CA ILE A 78 -0.30 -0.16 4.12
C ILE A 78 -0.99 0.57 5.26
N GLY A 79 -0.36 0.53 6.44
CA GLY A 79 -0.89 1.07 7.68
C GLY A 79 -1.03 2.61 7.67
N HIS A 80 -1.47 3.17 8.80
CA HIS A 80 -1.68 4.61 8.93
C HIS A 80 -0.36 5.39 8.85
N ARG A 81 -0.36 6.54 8.16
CA ARG A 81 0.78 7.47 8.03
C ARG A 81 2.04 6.83 7.43
N VAL A 82 1.87 5.85 6.57
CA VAL A 82 2.98 5.22 5.84
C VAL A 82 3.38 6.06 4.65
N VAL A 83 4.68 6.17 4.39
CA VAL A 83 5.22 6.64 3.11
C VAL A 83 5.71 5.42 2.33
N CYS A 84 4.95 5.03 1.31
CA CYS A 84 5.29 3.93 0.42
C CYS A 84 5.75 4.51 -0.92
N HIS A 85 7.06 4.57 -1.09
CA HIS A 85 7.72 5.05 -2.30
C HIS A 85 8.57 3.94 -2.96
N GLY A 86 8.45 2.69 -2.48
CA GLY A 86 9.17 1.53 -2.99
C GLY A 86 8.64 1.09 -4.37
N ASP A 87 9.54 0.63 -5.22
CA ASP A 87 9.20 0.28 -6.60
C ASP A 87 8.44 -1.03 -6.71
N LYS A 88 8.69 -1.96 -5.78
CA LYS A 88 7.97 -3.23 -5.72
C LYS A 88 7.72 -3.67 -4.29
N ILE A 89 6.46 -3.91 -3.99
CA ILE A 89 6.01 -4.53 -2.75
C ILE A 89 5.29 -5.83 -3.13
N GLY A 90 5.77 -6.95 -2.63
CA GLY A 90 5.20 -8.28 -2.88
C GLY A 90 3.84 -8.48 -2.22
N ASN A 91 3.30 -9.69 -2.36
CA ASN A 91 2.03 -10.07 -1.80
C ASN A 91 2.08 -10.32 -0.29
N ASN A 92 0.94 -10.20 0.40
CA ASN A 92 0.78 -10.49 1.82
C ASN A 92 1.75 -9.70 2.73
N CYS A 93 2.17 -8.52 2.29
CA CYS A 93 3.08 -7.67 3.06
C CYS A 93 2.32 -6.74 4.01
N VAL A 94 2.99 -6.36 5.09
CA VAL A 94 2.52 -5.32 6.01
C VAL A 94 3.57 -4.23 6.10
N LEU A 95 3.19 -3.03 5.68
CA LEU A 95 3.89 -1.79 5.96
C LEU A 95 3.21 -1.18 7.18
N ALA A 96 3.76 -1.40 8.37
CA ALA A 96 3.10 -1.01 9.61
C ALA A 96 3.14 0.51 9.83
N ASN A 97 2.29 1.00 10.75
CA ASN A 97 2.03 2.42 10.94
C ASN A 97 3.29 3.29 11.01
N GLY A 98 3.30 4.35 10.21
CA GLY A 98 4.37 5.33 10.19
C GLY A 98 5.71 4.85 9.63
N CYS A 99 5.79 3.66 9.04
CA CYS A 99 7.01 3.24 8.38
C CYS A 99 7.24 4.02 7.07
N ILE A 100 8.48 4.07 6.64
CA ILE A 100 8.90 4.73 5.39
C ILE A 100 9.62 3.70 4.53
N VAL A 101 9.19 3.54 3.30
CA VAL A 101 9.87 2.75 2.28
C VAL A 101 10.29 3.71 1.18
N ASN A 102 11.58 3.98 1.08
CA ASN A 102 12.12 4.86 0.04
C ASN A 102 12.18 4.16 -1.32
N GLY A 103 12.11 4.94 -2.39
CA GLY A 103 12.18 4.49 -3.78
C GLY A 103 13.59 4.11 -4.25
N GLY A 104 13.84 4.32 -5.55
CA GLY A 104 15.17 4.15 -6.13
C GLY A 104 15.63 2.69 -6.23
N ARG A 105 14.77 1.80 -6.74
CA ARG A 105 14.98 0.35 -6.90
C ARG A 105 14.88 -0.45 -5.60
N THR A 106 14.05 0.01 -4.67
CA THR A 106 13.73 -0.72 -3.46
C THR A 106 12.65 -1.76 -3.75
N GLU A 107 12.90 -3.00 -3.35
CA GLU A 107 11.97 -4.12 -3.53
C GLU A 107 11.79 -4.86 -2.21
N ILE A 108 10.54 -5.12 -1.87
CA ILE A 108 10.13 -5.96 -0.73
C ILE A 108 9.44 -7.19 -1.30
N ALA A 109 9.99 -8.38 -1.07
CA ALA A 109 9.41 -9.62 -1.54
C ALA A 109 8.16 -10.02 -0.70
N ASP A 110 7.53 -11.15 -1.05
CA ASP A 110 6.29 -11.60 -0.44
C ASP A 110 6.42 -11.90 1.08
N ASN A 111 5.30 -11.78 1.80
CA ASN A 111 5.15 -12.14 3.21
C ASN A 111 6.06 -11.34 4.16
N CYS A 112 6.45 -10.13 3.79
CA CYS A 112 7.32 -9.29 4.61
C CYS A 112 6.53 -8.37 5.53
N VAL A 113 7.16 -8.02 6.65
CA VAL A 113 6.67 -7.01 7.59
C VAL A 113 7.73 -5.93 7.78
N ILE A 114 7.36 -4.71 7.45
CA ILE A 114 8.11 -3.52 7.83
C ILE A 114 7.46 -2.96 9.08
N ALA A 115 8.15 -3.02 10.20
CA ALA A 115 7.62 -2.67 11.50
C ALA A 115 7.26 -1.17 11.59
N ALA A 116 6.41 -0.82 12.56
CA ALA A 116 6.00 0.56 12.78
C ALA A 116 7.22 1.48 12.99
N GLY A 117 7.21 2.62 12.29
CA GLY A 117 8.28 3.60 12.34
C GLY A 117 9.63 3.17 11.72
N ALA A 118 9.72 1.99 11.12
CA ALA A 118 10.95 1.58 10.44
C ALA A 118 11.17 2.35 9.13
N VAL A 119 12.43 2.56 8.75
CA VAL A 119 12.82 3.27 7.52
C VAL A 119 13.66 2.36 6.64
N VAL A 120 13.06 1.87 5.54
CA VAL A 120 13.76 1.12 4.49
C VAL A 120 14.41 2.11 3.54
N LEU A 121 15.72 2.01 3.40
CA LEU A 121 16.50 2.92 2.55
C LEU A 121 16.39 2.53 1.07
N GLU A 122 16.79 3.46 0.21
CA GLU A 122 16.89 3.25 -1.25
C GLU A 122 17.72 2.02 -1.61
N LYS A 123 17.38 1.39 -2.73
CA LYS A 123 18.08 0.22 -3.29
C LYS A 123 18.08 -1.02 -2.39
N THR A 124 17.29 -1.00 -1.33
CA THR A 124 17.18 -2.15 -0.42
C THR A 124 16.37 -3.27 -1.09
N LYS A 125 16.90 -4.49 -1.01
CA LYS A 125 16.19 -5.71 -1.40
C LYS A 125 15.86 -6.50 -0.14
N VAL A 126 14.58 -6.56 0.21
CA VAL A 126 14.09 -7.30 1.37
C VAL A 126 13.64 -8.69 0.90
N PRO A 127 14.33 -9.77 1.28
CA PRO A 127 13.92 -11.14 0.94
C PRO A 127 12.56 -11.50 1.51
N ALA A 128 11.89 -12.49 0.90
CA ALA A 128 10.61 -12.99 1.36
C ALA A 128 10.65 -13.46 2.84
N ASN A 129 9.51 -13.32 3.50
CA ASN A 129 9.30 -13.69 4.90
C ASN A 129 10.16 -12.89 5.91
N SER A 130 10.67 -11.72 5.53
CA SER A 130 11.53 -10.91 6.41
C SER A 130 10.71 -10.01 7.34
N PHE A 131 11.18 -9.91 8.60
CA PHE A 131 10.72 -8.93 9.58
C PHE A 131 11.77 -7.82 9.74
N VAL A 132 11.44 -6.61 9.28
CA VAL A 132 12.34 -5.45 9.23
C VAL A 132 11.96 -4.45 10.32
N VAL A 133 12.95 -3.96 11.08
CA VAL A 133 12.74 -2.99 12.18
C VAL A 133 13.80 -1.90 12.17
N GLY A 134 13.49 -0.74 12.71
CA GLY A 134 14.46 0.31 13.07
C GLY A 134 14.73 1.36 12.00
N VAL A 135 15.61 2.32 12.36
CA VAL A 135 16.05 3.43 11.52
C VAL A 135 17.57 3.51 11.60
N PRO A 136 18.29 3.11 10.54
CA PRO A 136 17.81 2.48 9.32
C PRO A 136 17.22 1.09 9.57
N GLY A 137 16.30 0.66 8.66
CA GLY A 137 15.63 -0.62 8.73
C GLY A 137 16.59 -1.78 8.52
N VAL A 138 16.59 -2.74 9.45
CA VAL A 138 17.40 -3.97 9.38
C VAL A 138 16.51 -5.20 9.53
N ILE A 139 16.87 -6.28 8.84
CA ILE A 139 16.17 -7.57 8.98
C ILE A 139 16.53 -8.13 10.36
N LYS A 140 15.53 -8.24 11.25
CA LYS A 140 15.71 -8.77 12.61
C LYS A 140 15.42 -10.28 12.70
N GLY A 141 14.69 -10.81 11.75
CA GLY A 141 14.30 -12.22 11.73
C GLY A 141 13.28 -12.49 10.63
N GLN A 142 12.60 -13.62 10.75
CA GLN A 142 11.54 -14.02 9.83
C GLN A 142 10.15 -13.76 10.43
N VAL A 143 9.19 -13.54 9.56
CA VAL A 143 7.77 -13.47 9.92
C VAL A 143 7.29 -14.87 10.27
N THR A 144 6.62 -15.02 11.41
CA THR A 144 6.06 -16.31 11.83
C THR A 144 4.73 -16.62 11.15
N GLU A 145 4.34 -17.89 11.10
CA GLU A 145 3.03 -18.29 10.56
C GLU A 145 1.87 -17.63 11.32
N GLU A 146 1.97 -17.49 12.64
CA GLU A 146 0.97 -16.83 13.46
C GLU A 146 0.82 -15.36 13.06
N GLN A 147 1.93 -14.68 12.79
CA GLN A 147 1.91 -13.28 12.30
C GLN A 147 1.26 -13.19 10.93
N LEU A 148 1.57 -14.10 10.00
CA LEU A 148 0.96 -14.12 8.67
C LEU A 148 -0.56 -14.33 8.75
N VAL A 149 -1.04 -15.25 9.59
CA VAL A 149 -2.48 -15.46 9.82
C VAL A 149 -3.14 -14.19 10.36
N ARG A 150 -2.52 -13.52 11.33
CA ARG A 150 -3.03 -12.27 11.91
C ARG A 150 -3.11 -11.15 10.87
N PHE A 151 -2.09 -11.02 10.04
CA PHE A 151 -2.04 -9.98 9.01
C PHE A 151 -3.06 -10.23 7.89
N LYS A 152 -3.24 -11.49 7.50
CA LYS A 152 -4.30 -11.85 6.55
C LYS A 152 -5.68 -11.48 7.10
N ARG A 153 -5.98 -11.78 8.35
CA ARG A 153 -7.25 -11.36 8.98
C ARG A 153 -7.44 -9.85 8.96
N ASN A 154 -6.36 -9.09 9.12
CA ASN A 154 -6.42 -7.63 9.04
C ASN A 154 -6.73 -7.15 7.62
N ALA A 155 -6.08 -7.72 6.60
CA ALA A 155 -6.39 -7.42 5.20
C ALA A 155 -7.86 -7.73 4.88
N ASP A 156 -8.35 -8.94 5.27
CA ASP A 156 -9.73 -9.37 5.09
C ASP A 156 -10.74 -8.44 5.81
N LEU A 157 -10.36 -7.88 6.97
CA LEU A 157 -11.16 -6.89 7.68
C LEU A 157 -11.34 -5.62 6.84
N TYR A 158 -10.26 -5.09 6.26
CA TYR A 158 -10.33 -3.87 5.45
C TYR A 158 -11.09 -4.06 4.14
N VAL A 159 -11.06 -5.27 3.56
CA VAL A 159 -11.92 -5.61 2.42
C VAL A 159 -13.40 -5.48 2.82
N ARG A 160 -13.79 -6.08 3.96
CA ARG A 160 -15.18 -6.01 4.44
C ARG A 160 -15.60 -4.58 4.78
N LEU A 161 -14.78 -3.86 5.54
CA LEU A 161 -15.07 -2.47 5.91
C LEU A 161 -15.23 -1.59 4.66
N GLY A 162 -14.36 -1.72 3.67
CA GLY A 162 -14.49 -0.99 2.41
C GLY A 162 -15.83 -1.24 1.71
N GLN A 163 -16.32 -2.50 1.72
CA GLN A 163 -17.62 -2.82 1.15
C GLN A 163 -18.79 -2.27 1.99
N GLU A 164 -18.65 -2.23 3.31
CA GLU A 164 -19.65 -1.64 4.21
C GLU A 164 -19.75 -0.13 3.97
N TYR A 165 -18.63 0.58 3.92
CA TYR A 165 -18.60 2.02 3.62
C TYR A 165 -19.22 2.35 2.26
N LYS A 166 -18.96 1.52 1.23
CA LYS A 166 -19.60 1.69 -0.08
C LYS A 166 -21.11 1.54 -0.02
N LYS A 167 -21.63 0.57 0.75
CA LYS A 167 -23.08 0.33 0.89
C LYS A 167 -23.77 1.45 1.66
N ASP A 168 -23.13 1.94 2.70
CA ASP A 168 -23.70 2.95 3.56
C ASP A 168 -23.66 4.37 2.96
N GLY A 169 -22.95 4.56 1.83
CA GLY A 169 -22.81 5.87 1.17
C GLY A 169 -22.18 6.94 2.07
N LYS A 170 -21.49 6.54 3.13
CA LYS A 170 -20.99 7.47 4.16
C LYS A 170 -19.70 8.17 3.78
N LEU A 171 -19.12 7.81 2.64
CA LEU A 171 -17.89 8.39 2.12
C LEU A 171 -17.94 8.43 0.58
N GLU A 172 -19.07 8.87 -0.02
CA GLU A 172 -19.18 9.17 -1.45
C GLU A 172 -18.43 10.45 -1.83
#